data_8ff5bb3842603b8146486648bafcf3f2
#
_entry.id   8ff5bb3842603b8146486648bafcf3f2
#
_cell.length_a   1.000
_cell.length_b   1.000
_cell.length_c   1.000
_cell.angle_alpha   90.00
_cell.angle_beta   90.00
_cell.angle_gamma   90.00
#
_symmetry.space_group_name_H-M   'P 1'
#
loop_
_entity.id
_entity.type
_entity.pdbx_description
1 polymer ?
#
loop_
_entity_poly.entity_id
_entity_poly.type
_entity_poly.pdbx_seq_one_letter_code
_entity_poly.pdbx_strand_id
1 'polypeptide(L)'
;MARILVAEDEAALRGQIVRALMADGHDAVAAADGGEALDVLVRENGRFDVLLTDIKMPVMDGIALALAAARDYPDLIILLMTGFADQRERAFGLDALIHAILTKPFALTDLQSAIREAIAAKGAT
;
A
#
# COMPACT_ATOMS: atom_id res chain seq x y z
N MET A 1 4.68 -4.38 15.84
CA MET A 1 5.37 -3.65 14.76
C MET A 1 5.22 -4.41 13.45
N ALA A 2 4.88 -3.71 12.39
CA ALA A 2 4.72 -4.30 11.07
C ALA A 2 5.73 -3.70 10.10
N ARG A 3 6.00 -4.42 9.03
CA ARG A 3 6.87 -3.97 7.94
C ARG A 3 6.01 -3.61 6.74
N ILE A 4 6.09 -2.37 6.29
CA ILE A 4 5.17 -1.79 5.30
C ILE A 4 5.95 -1.26 4.10
N LEU A 5 5.54 -1.66 2.90
CA LEU A 5 6.06 -1.09 1.66
C LEU A 5 5.10 -0.03 1.16
N VAL A 6 5.59 1.20 0.98
CA VAL A 6 4.81 2.34 0.53
C VAL A 6 5.22 2.70 -0.89
N ALA A 7 4.28 2.65 -1.82
CA ALA A 7 4.48 3.06 -3.21
C ALA A 7 3.69 4.34 -3.48
N GLU A 8 4.38 5.45 -3.66
CA GLU A 8 3.78 6.77 -3.87
C GLU A 8 4.76 7.63 -4.69
N ASP A 9 4.31 8.17 -5.81
CA ASP A 9 5.17 8.93 -6.72
C ASP A 9 5.41 10.37 -6.27
N GLU A 10 4.52 10.95 -5.46
CA GLU A 10 4.71 12.30 -4.93
C GLU A 10 5.64 12.28 -3.73
N ALA A 11 6.83 12.84 -3.87
CA ALA A 11 7.88 12.75 -2.84
C ALA A 11 7.45 13.31 -1.49
N ALA A 12 6.73 14.44 -1.47
CA ALA A 12 6.29 15.06 -0.24
C ALA A 12 5.29 14.17 0.53
N LEU A 13 4.29 13.64 -0.17
CA LEU A 13 3.30 12.76 0.44
C LEU A 13 3.94 11.44 0.87
N ARG A 14 4.81 10.87 0.04
CA ARG A 14 5.56 9.66 0.38
C ARG A 14 6.32 9.81 1.69
N GLY A 15 7.02 10.92 1.87
CA GLY A 15 7.76 11.21 3.11
C GLY A 15 6.84 11.37 4.31
N GLN A 16 5.69 12.05 4.14
CA GLN A 16 4.72 12.20 5.22
C GLN A 16 4.15 10.86 5.65
N ILE A 17 3.81 10.00 4.70
CA ILE A 17 3.28 8.66 4.98
C ILE A 17 4.30 7.82 5.75
N VAL A 18 5.55 7.79 5.28
CA VAL A 18 6.62 7.03 5.94
C VAL A 18 6.81 7.50 7.38
N ARG A 19 6.87 8.82 7.59
CA ARG A 19 7.04 9.37 8.95
C ARG A 19 5.86 9.02 9.86
N ALA A 20 4.64 9.09 9.34
CA ALA A 20 3.45 8.75 10.13
C ALA A 20 3.45 7.26 10.54
N LEU A 21 3.85 6.37 9.64
CA LEU A 21 3.92 4.94 9.95
C LEU A 21 5.03 4.65 10.94
N MET A 22 6.19 5.26 10.79
CA MET A 22 7.28 5.10 11.75
C MET A 22 6.92 5.65 13.13
N ALA A 23 6.20 6.77 13.18
CA ALA A 23 5.71 7.33 14.45
C ALA A 23 4.75 6.38 15.15
N ASP A 24 4.04 5.53 14.40
CA ASP A 24 3.12 4.52 14.94
C ASP A 24 3.82 3.18 15.22
N GLY A 25 5.14 3.15 15.19
CA GLY A 25 5.94 1.98 15.56
C GLY A 25 6.21 0.97 14.46
N HIS A 26 5.91 1.31 13.20
CA HIS A 26 6.14 0.40 12.07
C HIS A 26 7.46 0.68 11.37
N ASP A 27 7.97 -0.31 10.66
CA ASP A 27 9.08 -0.17 9.73
C ASP A 27 8.50 0.10 8.34
N ALA A 28 8.93 1.17 7.69
CA ALA A 28 8.39 1.57 6.40
C ALA A 28 9.52 1.71 5.38
N VAL A 29 9.32 1.07 4.22
CA VAL A 29 10.22 1.16 3.07
C VAL A 29 9.45 1.86 1.95
N ALA A 30 10.07 2.85 1.32
CA ALA A 30 9.42 3.67 0.31
C ALA A 30 9.88 3.33 -1.10
N ALA A 31 8.95 3.41 -2.05
CA ALA A 31 9.21 3.29 -3.47
C ALA A 31 8.50 4.43 -4.20
N ALA A 32 9.11 4.94 -5.27
CA ALA A 32 8.60 6.10 -6.01
C ALA A 32 7.61 5.74 -7.12
N ASP A 33 7.52 4.47 -7.48
CA ASP A 33 6.59 3.98 -8.49
C ASP A 33 6.35 2.48 -8.31
N GLY A 34 5.43 1.95 -9.12
CA GLY A 34 5.07 0.53 -9.02
C GLY A 34 6.18 -0.42 -9.45
N GLY A 35 6.99 -0.02 -10.42
CA GLY A 35 8.14 -0.83 -10.86
C GLY A 35 9.17 -0.98 -9.77
N GLU A 36 9.52 0.12 -9.12
CA GLU A 36 10.45 0.12 -7.98
C GLU A 36 9.91 -0.70 -6.82
N ALA A 37 8.60 -0.56 -6.52
CA ALA A 37 7.96 -1.33 -5.46
C ALA A 37 8.02 -2.83 -5.75
N LEU A 38 7.75 -3.23 -6.98
CA LEU A 38 7.82 -4.64 -7.36
C LEU A 38 9.25 -5.17 -7.24
N ASP A 39 10.25 -4.38 -7.63
CA ASP A 39 11.66 -4.75 -7.47
C ASP A 39 12.02 -4.98 -6.00
N VAL A 40 11.51 -4.14 -5.12
CA VAL A 40 11.71 -4.29 -3.66
C VAL A 40 11.07 -5.58 -3.17
N LEU A 41 9.85 -5.88 -3.60
CA LEU A 41 9.16 -7.13 -3.23
C LEU A 41 9.96 -8.35 -3.66
N VAL A 42 10.44 -8.36 -4.88
CA VAL A 42 11.25 -9.47 -5.41
C VAL A 42 12.56 -9.61 -4.65
N ARG A 43 13.28 -8.51 -4.46
CA ARG A 43 14.57 -8.51 -3.78
C ARG A 43 14.47 -9.00 -2.34
N GLU A 44 13.36 -8.69 -1.66
CA GLU A 44 13.15 -9.06 -0.27
C GLU A 44 12.21 -10.26 -0.10
N ASN A 45 11.91 -10.96 -1.18
CA ASN A 45 11.04 -12.15 -1.18
C ASN A 45 9.67 -11.90 -0.55
N GLY A 46 9.11 -10.71 -0.77
CA GLY A 46 7.80 -10.35 -0.25
C GLY A 46 7.71 -10.24 1.27
N ARG A 47 8.81 -10.02 1.94
CA ARG A 47 8.87 -9.98 3.42
C ARG A 47 8.34 -8.65 3.97
N PHE A 48 7.08 -8.38 3.67
CA PHE A 48 6.33 -7.24 4.19
C PHE A 48 4.98 -7.74 4.70
N ASP A 49 4.44 -7.04 5.67
CA ASP A 49 3.10 -7.33 6.18
C ASP A 49 2.04 -6.62 5.34
N VAL A 50 2.35 -5.41 4.88
CA VAL A 50 1.41 -4.55 4.16
C VAL A 50 2.08 -3.90 2.96
N LEU A 51 1.35 -3.84 1.85
CA LEU A 51 1.65 -2.98 0.70
C LEU A 51 0.61 -1.86 0.68
N LEU A 52 1.06 -0.62 0.80
CA LEU A 52 0.24 0.57 0.66
C LEU A 52 0.67 1.26 -0.63
N THR A 53 -0.22 1.33 -1.62
CA THR A 53 0.14 1.88 -2.92
C THR A 53 -0.90 2.85 -3.48
N ASP A 54 -0.40 3.92 -4.10
CA ASP A 54 -1.23 4.78 -4.93
C ASP A 54 -1.64 3.99 -6.19
N ILE A 55 -2.76 4.35 -6.80
CA ILE A 55 -3.20 3.73 -8.05
C ILE A 55 -2.45 4.36 -9.22
N LYS A 56 -2.46 5.68 -9.33
CA LYS A 56 -1.86 6.37 -10.48
C LYS A 56 -0.39 6.68 -10.22
N MET A 57 0.49 5.95 -10.87
CA MET A 57 1.94 6.12 -10.78
C MET A 57 2.58 5.85 -12.14
N PRO A 58 3.76 6.44 -12.42
CA PRO A 58 4.50 6.10 -13.64
C PRO A 58 5.07 4.70 -13.58
N VAL A 59 5.50 4.19 -14.71
CA VAL A 59 6.12 2.88 -14.93
C VAL A 59 5.12 1.73 -14.75
N MET A 60 4.60 1.53 -13.56
CA MET A 60 3.58 0.54 -13.25
C MET A 60 2.60 1.15 -12.25
N ASP A 61 1.31 1.14 -12.57
CA ASP A 61 0.30 1.67 -11.66
C ASP A 61 0.02 0.71 -10.49
N GLY A 62 -0.69 1.25 -9.49
CA GLY A 62 -0.95 0.50 -8.27
C GLY A 62 -1.87 -0.70 -8.46
N ILE A 63 -2.73 -0.70 -9.48
CA ILE A 63 -3.59 -1.85 -9.77
C ILE A 63 -2.75 -3.00 -10.33
N ALA A 64 -1.87 -2.72 -11.28
CA ALA A 64 -0.95 -3.71 -11.81
C ALA A 64 -0.02 -4.26 -10.72
N LEU A 65 0.49 -3.37 -9.87
CA LEU A 65 1.32 -3.75 -8.73
C LEU A 65 0.55 -4.66 -7.75
N ALA A 66 -0.69 -4.29 -7.41
CA ALA A 66 -1.52 -5.08 -6.50
C ALA A 66 -1.81 -6.48 -7.05
N LEU A 67 -2.11 -6.58 -8.35
CA LEU A 67 -2.35 -7.87 -9.00
C LEU A 67 -1.11 -8.76 -8.96
N ALA A 68 0.06 -8.21 -9.29
CA ALA A 68 1.32 -8.94 -9.24
C ALA A 68 1.65 -9.38 -7.81
N ALA A 69 1.48 -8.49 -6.84
CA ALA A 69 1.76 -8.77 -5.43
C ALA A 69 0.83 -9.85 -4.88
N ALA A 70 -0.46 -9.77 -5.18
CA ALA A 70 -1.44 -10.76 -4.71
C ALA A 70 -1.16 -12.15 -5.31
N ARG A 71 -0.73 -12.21 -6.56
CA ARG A 71 -0.40 -13.47 -7.23
C ARG A 71 0.82 -14.14 -6.59
N ASP A 72 1.88 -13.37 -6.37
CA ASP A 72 3.18 -13.91 -5.95
C ASP A 72 3.37 -13.93 -4.44
N TYR A 73 2.65 -13.09 -3.70
CA TYR A 73 2.78 -12.94 -2.24
C TYR A 73 1.38 -12.91 -1.61
N PRO A 74 0.66 -14.05 -1.57
CA PRO A 74 -0.75 -14.06 -1.16
C PRO A 74 -1.02 -13.68 0.30
N ASP A 75 0.00 -13.70 1.16
CA ASP A 75 -0.15 -13.30 2.56
C ASP A 75 0.01 -11.80 2.78
N LEU A 76 0.43 -11.08 1.75
CA LEU A 76 0.61 -9.63 1.82
C LEU A 76 -0.75 -8.93 1.85
N ILE A 77 -0.94 -8.06 2.82
CA ILE A 77 -2.15 -7.22 2.90
C ILE A 77 -1.96 -6.01 2.01
N ILE A 78 -2.95 -5.72 1.15
CA ILE A 78 -2.85 -4.65 0.18
C ILE A 78 -3.89 -3.57 0.48
N LEU A 79 -3.44 -2.31 0.60
CA LEU A 79 -4.29 -1.13 0.69
C LEU A 79 -3.98 -0.22 -0.51
N LEU A 80 -5.04 0.33 -1.12
CA LEU A 80 -4.91 1.28 -2.22
C LEU A 80 -5.22 2.69 -1.76
N MET A 81 -4.52 3.66 -2.35
CA MET A 81 -4.81 5.09 -2.21
C MET A 81 -5.32 5.60 -3.54
N THR A 82 -6.42 6.34 -3.53
CA THR A 82 -7.06 6.85 -4.76
C THR A 82 -7.45 8.30 -4.61
N GLY A 83 -7.22 9.10 -5.67
CA GLY A 83 -7.55 10.53 -5.67
C GLY A 83 -8.80 10.90 -6.46
N PHE A 84 -9.24 10.01 -7.35
CA PHE A 84 -10.31 10.33 -8.29
C PHE A 84 -11.32 9.18 -8.39
N ALA A 85 -12.55 9.53 -8.77
CA ALA A 85 -13.64 8.55 -8.89
C ALA A 85 -13.32 7.46 -9.93
N ASP A 86 -12.69 7.81 -11.05
CA ASP A 86 -12.33 6.85 -12.08
C ASP A 86 -11.28 5.84 -11.59
N GLN A 87 -10.39 6.25 -10.70
CA GLN A 87 -9.43 5.34 -10.06
C GLN A 87 -10.15 4.33 -9.17
N ARG A 88 -11.18 4.78 -8.44
CA ARG A 88 -11.99 3.88 -7.62
C ARG A 88 -12.74 2.87 -8.47
N GLU A 89 -13.25 3.29 -9.63
CA GLU A 89 -13.91 2.38 -10.57
C GLU A 89 -12.95 1.33 -11.10
N ARG A 90 -11.71 1.71 -11.38
CA ARG A 90 -10.67 0.77 -11.81
C ARG A 90 -10.36 -0.27 -10.74
N ALA A 91 -10.46 0.11 -9.47
CA ALA A 91 -10.24 -0.80 -8.35
C ALA A 91 -11.46 -1.68 -8.06
N PHE A 92 -12.61 -1.35 -8.64
CA PHE A 92 -13.84 -2.14 -8.48
C PHE A 92 -13.62 -3.55 -9.03
N GLY A 93 -13.99 -4.55 -8.25
CA GLY A 93 -13.76 -5.95 -8.62
C GLY A 93 -12.48 -6.53 -8.04
N LEU A 94 -11.62 -5.71 -7.43
CA LEU A 94 -10.42 -6.18 -6.76
C LEU A 94 -10.64 -6.41 -5.25
N ASP A 95 -11.89 -6.36 -4.80
CA ASP A 95 -12.23 -6.43 -3.37
C ASP A 95 -11.70 -7.69 -2.68
N ALA A 96 -11.57 -8.79 -3.43
CA ALA A 96 -11.02 -10.02 -2.90
C ALA A 96 -9.51 -9.97 -2.68
N LEU A 97 -8.82 -9.01 -3.31
CA LEU A 97 -7.36 -8.90 -3.27
C LEU A 97 -6.88 -7.77 -2.39
N ILE A 98 -7.72 -6.78 -2.12
CA ILE A 98 -7.34 -5.60 -1.35
C ILE A 98 -8.12 -5.54 -0.04
N HIS A 99 -7.45 -5.06 1.01
CA HIS A 99 -8.07 -4.94 2.33
C HIS A 99 -8.93 -3.68 2.44
N ALA A 100 -8.42 -2.55 1.96
CA ALA A 100 -9.12 -1.27 2.04
C ALA A 100 -8.63 -0.29 0.97
N ILE A 101 -9.46 0.73 0.72
CA ILE A 101 -9.13 1.85 -0.15
C ILE A 101 -9.21 3.13 0.66
N LEU A 102 -8.13 3.93 0.61
CA LEU A 102 -8.08 5.25 1.22
C LEU A 102 -8.26 6.30 0.14
N THR A 103 -9.22 7.20 0.34
CA THR A 103 -9.50 8.28 -0.63
C THR A 103 -8.71 9.53 -0.25
N LYS A 104 -7.94 10.05 -1.20
CA LYS A 104 -7.20 11.32 -1.04
C LYS A 104 -8.14 12.52 -1.19
N PRO A 105 -7.96 13.59 -0.43
CA PRO A 105 -7.01 13.70 0.66
C PRO A 105 -7.51 12.95 1.90
N PHE A 106 -6.61 12.35 2.65
CA PHE A 106 -6.91 11.69 3.92
C PHE A 106 -6.03 12.26 5.03
N ALA A 107 -6.52 12.18 6.27
CA ALA A 107 -5.70 12.52 7.41
C ALA A 107 -4.69 11.41 7.69
N LEU A 108 -3.49 11.76 8.15
CA LEU A 108 -2.47 10.76 8.49
C LEU A 108 -2.94 9.85 9.62
N THR A 109 -3.81 10.35 10.51
CA THR A 109 -4.43 9.53 11.57
C THR A 109 -5.38 8.48 10.99
N ASP A 110 -6.08 8.78 9.89
CA ASP A 110 -6.93 7.81 9.20
C ASP A 110 -6.08 6.72 8.56
N LEU A 111 -4.95 7.10 7.98
CA LEU A 111 -3.99 6.14 7.43
C LEU A 111 -3.47 5.20 8.52
N GLN A 112 -3.04 5.76 9.65
CA GLN A 112 -2.53 4.97 10.77
C GLN A 112 -3.59 3.98 11.26
N SER A 113 -4.84 4.41 11.38
CA SER A 113 -5.95 3.55 11.80
C SER A 113 -6.21 2.43 10.80
N ALA A 114 -6.20 2.73 9.50
CA ALA A 114 -6.40 1.72 8.46
C ALA A 114 -5.30 0.65 8.48
N ILE A 115 -4.06 1.06 8.70
CA ILE A 115 -2.93 0.13 8.83
C ILE A 115 -3.09 -0.75 10.07
N ARG A 116 -3.46 -0.17 11.21
CA ARG A 116 -3.67 -0.95 12.44
C ARG A 116 -4.79 -1.98 12.26
N GLU A 117 -5.89 -1.59 11.62
CA GLU A 117 -6.99 -2.51 11.34
C GLU A 117 -6.57 -3.64 10.41
N ALA A 118 -5.78 -3.34 9.39
CA ALA A 118 -5.28 -4.33 8.45
C ALA A 118 -4.40 -5.36 9.16
N ILE A 119 -3.51 -4.91 10.01
CA ILE A 119 -2.60 -5.78 10.78
C ILE A 119 -3.40 -6.62 11.77
N ALA A 120 -4.37 -6.02 12.46
CA ALA A 120 -5.22 -6.74 13.41
C ALA A 120 -6.06 -7.83 12.72
N ALA A 121 -6.58 -7.55 11.54
CA ALA A 121 -7.35 -8.51 10.76
C ALA A 121 -6.48 -9.71 10.33
N LYS A 122 -5.22 -9.46 9.95
CA LYS A 122 -4.27 -10.53 9.62
C LYS A 122 -3.96 -11.39 10.84
N GLY A 123 -3.76 -10.76 12.01
CA GLY A 123 -3.46 -11.46 13.24
C GLY A 123 -4.64 -12.24 13.80
N ALA A 124 -5.87 -11.92 13.40
CA ALA A 124 -7.09 -12.59 13.88
C ALA A 124 -7.36 -13.94 13.18
N THR A 125 -6.65 -14.23 12.10
CA THR A 125 -6.77 -15.50 11.38
C THR A 125 -5.69 -16.50 11.83
#